data_200b3a7fd1d1ece7a3dc045cec1d715f
#
_entry.id   200b3a7fd1d1ece7a3dc045cec1d715f
#
_cell.length_a   1.000
_cell.length_b   1.000
_cell.length_c   1.000
_cell.angle_alpha   90.00
_cell.angle_beta   90.00
_cell.angle_gamma   90.00
#
_symmetry.space_group_name_H-M   'P 1'
#
loop_
_entity.id
_entity.type
_entity.pdbx_description
1 polymer ?
#
loop_
_entity_poly.entity_id
_entity_poly.type
_entity_poly.pdbx_seq_one_letter_code
_entity_poly.pdbx_strand_id
1 'polypeptide(L)'
;MEEAVKRRSYDSSRRRAQAKETRSAVVRAARELFVEQGYGRTTMTDIAGAAGVSVETIYAAFNNKATLLHEAWDITVGGDDQDIVFHERPEVLAIRNEPDLAKRLMLHAAFSTQTAQRIAPFQLMVQSAAGADPAAAAMLEEMGRQRLVGMTVMAAEAAKTGQLAVSEEECRDVIWSMTDGMLWHRLVNERGWTNERFAEWLGRMWVHLFVRPRRG
;
A
#
# COMPACT_ATOMS: atom_id res chain seq x y z
N MET A 1 35.32 13.62 31.41
CA MET A 1 33.96 14.11 31.07
C MET A 1 33.50 13.64 29.67
N GLU A 2 34.40 13.50 28.72
CA GLU A 2 34.12 13.11 27.31
C GLU A 2 33.67 11.66 27.13
N GLU A 3 34.18 10.72 27.94
CA GLU A 3 33.83 9.29 27.85
C GLU A 3 32.40 8.99 28.37
N ALA A 4 31.91 9.73 29.34
CA ALA A 4 30.53 9.58 29.86
C ALA A 4 29.47 10.10 28.86
N VAL A 5 29.80 11.14 28.09
CA VAL A 5 28.92 11.70 27.04
C VAL A 5 28.82 10.75 25.86
N LYS A 6 29.91 10.12 25.45
CA LYS A 6 29.98 9.16 24.35
C LYS A 6 29.20 7.88 24.64
N ARG A 7 29.26 7.38 25.87
CA ARG A 7 28.51 6.20 26.34
C ARG A 7 27.00 6.44 26.40
N ARG A 8 26.57 7.64 26.80
CA ARG A 8 25.15 8.03 26.87
C ARG A 8 24.52 8.19 25.49
N SER A 9 25.25 8.71 24.50
CA SER A 9 24.82 8.84 23.11
C SER A 9 24.68 7.47 22.42
N TYR A 10 25.65 6.57 22.61
CA TYR A 10 25.64 5.20 22.07
C TYR A 10 24.49 4.37 22.63
N ASP A 11 24.20 4.46 23.92
CA ASP A 11 23.13 3.72 24.57
C ASP A 11 21.73 4.23 24.15
N SER A 12 21.58 5.51 23.83
CA SER A 12 20.33 6.09 23.34
C SER A 12 20.03 5.68 21.88
N SER A 13 21.05 5.58 21.02
CA SER A 13 20.88 5.15 19.62
C SER A 13 20.51 3.67 19.54
N ARG A 14 21.15 2.83 20.33
CA ARG A 14 20.82 1.40 20.42
C ARG A 14 19.40 1.16 20.95
N ARG A 15 18.97 1.91 21.96
CA ARG A 15 17.60 1.81 22.49
C ARG A 15 16.55 2.27 21.45
N ARG A 16 16.84 3.31 20.68
CA ARG A 16 15.95 3.76 19.58
C ARG A 16 15.87 2.72 18.47
N ALA A 17 16.98 2.12 18.07
CA ALA A 17 17.00 1.06 17.06
C ALA A 17 16.20 -0.16 17.53
N GLN A 18 16.39 -0.60 18.77
CA GLN A 18 15.63 -1.71 19.37
C GLN A 18 14.12 -1.40 19.46
N ALA A 19 13.75 -0.17 19.83
CA ALA A 19 12.35 0.25 19.87
C ALA A 19 11.72 0.26 18.47
N LYS A 20 12.46 0.72 17.43
CA LYS A 20 12.01 0.66 16.04
C LYS A 20 11.80 -0.78 15.58
N GLU A 21 12.76 -1.65 15.86
CA GLU A 21 12.68 -3.08 15.51
C GLU A 21 11.48 -3.77 16.19
N THR A 22 11.29 -3.53 17.48
CA THR A 22 10.13 -4.04 18.23
C THR A 22 8.81 -3.53 17.63
N ARG A 23 8.73 -2.23 17.30
CA ARG A 23 7.56 -1.64 16.66
C ARG A 23 7.25 -2.32 15.32
N SER A 24 8.25 -2.47 14.45
CA SER A 24 8.11 -3.15 13.16
C SER A 24 7.67 -4.62 13.32
N ALA A 25 8.20 -5.34 14.32
CA ALA A 25 7.79 -6.71 14.60
C ALA A 25 6.31 -6.80 15.01
N VAL A 26 5.84 -5.87 15.87
CA VAL A 26 4.43 -5.81 16.28
C VAL A 26 3.51 -5.51 15.11
N VAL A 27 3.86 -4.55 14.24
CA VAL A 27 3.04 -4.18 13.07
C VAL A 27 2.96 -5.33 12.07
N ARG A 28 4.08 -6.06 11.82
CA ARG A 28 4.08 -7.26 10.98
C ARG A 28 3.19 -8.36 11.56
N ALA A 29 3.32 -8.67 12.83
CA ALA A 29 2.48 -9.67 13.51
C ALA A 29 0.99 -9.29 13.45
N ALA A 30 0.67 -8.02 13.67
CA ALA A 30 -0.70 -7.52 13.55
C ALA A 30 -1.24 -7.69 12.13
N ARG A 31 -0.46 -7.33 11.11
CA ARG A 31 -0.85 -7.49 9.70
C ARG A 31 -1.14 -8.96 9.36
N GLU A 32 -0.28 -9.87 9.75
CA GLU A 32 -0.44 -11.31 9.51
C GLU A 32 -1.70 -11.83 10.18
N LEU A 33 -1.89 -11.58 11.47
CA LEU A 33 -3.07 -12.01 12.22
C LEU A 33 -4.37 -11.40 11.68
N PHE A 34 -4.37 -10.12 11.29
CA PHE A 34 -5.54 -9.49 10.68
C PHE A 34 -5.95 -10.17 9.38
N VAL A 35 -5.00 -10.52 8.52
CA VAL A 35 -5.26 -11.20 7.25
C VAL A 35 -5.70 -12.66 7.48
N GLU A 36 -5.07 -13.39 8.40
CA GLU A 36 -5.33 -14.81 8.63
C GLU A 36 -6.63 -15.07 9.41
N GLN A 37 -6.87 -14.27 10.47
CA GLN A 37 -7.97 -14.51 11.40
C GLN A 37 -9.12 -13.52 11.24
N GLY A 38 -8.90 -12.41 10.56
CA GLY A 38 -9.80 -11.27 10.42
C GLY A 38 -9.65 -10.24 11.56
N TYR A 39 -9.94 -8.97 11.24
CA TYR A 39 -9.79 -7.87 12.18
C TYR A 39 -10.58 -8.06 13.49
N GLY A 40 -11.85 -8.46 13.39
CA GLY A 40 -12.72 -8.58 14.57
C GLY A 40 -12.24 -9.62 15.59
N ARG A 41 -11.68 -10.73 15.13
CA ARG A 41 -11.23 -11.85 15.99
C ARG A 41 -9.84 -11.65 16.57
N THR A 42 -9.00 -10.85 15.95
CA THR A 42 -7.64 -10.58 16.42
C THR A 42 -7.66 -9.66 17.65
N THR A 43 -7.00 -10.05 18.73
CA THR A 43 -6.85 -9.25 19.96
C THR A 43 -5.45 -8.68 20.12
N MET A 44 -5.32 -7.64 20.96
CA MET A 44 -3.99 -7.10 21.31
C MET A 44 -3.11 -8.14 22.01
N THR A 45 -3.70 -9.09 22.72
CA THR A 45 -3.01 -10.20 23.36
C THR A 45 -2.43 -11.18 22.34
N ASP A 46 -3.20 -11.51 21.29
CA ASP A 46 -2.72 -12.38 20.21
C ASP A 46 -1.51 -11.75 19.51
N ILE A 47 -1.61 -10.45 19.21
CA ILE A 47 -0.52 -9.69 18.57
C ILE A 47 0.72 -9.66 19.48
N ALA A 48 0.54 -9.46 20.80
CA ALA A 48 1.64 -9.47 21.76
C ALA A 48 2.36 -10.83 21.78
N GLY A 49 1.60 -11.90 21.82
CA GLY A 49 2.13 -13.27 21.76
C GLY A 49 2.92 -13.53 20.48
N ALA A 50 2.37 -13.14 19.33
CA ALA A 50 3.01 -13.34 18.03
C ALA A 50 4.28 -12.48 17.86
N ALA A 51 4.29 -11.26 18.41
CA ALA A 51 5.44 -10.36 18.35
C ALA A 51 6.49 -10.62 19.45
N GLY A 52 6.22 -11.51 20.41
CA GLY A 52 7.13 -11.80 21.53
C GLY A 52 7.33 -10.65 22.51
N VAL A 53 6.28 -9.82 22.72
CA VAL A 53 6.31 -8.67 23.63
C VAL A 53 5.17 -8.73 24.63
N SER A 54 5.20 -7.89 25.68
CA SER A 54 4.07 -7.77 26.61
C SER A 54 2.92 -6.94 25.99
N VAL A 55 1.70 -7.19 26.44
CA VAL A 55 0.51 -6.45 26.01
C VAL A 55 0.63 -4.96 26.36
N GLU A 56 1.24 -4.65 27.52
CA GLU A 56 1.51 -3.27 27.96
C GLU A 56 2.46 -2.55 27.00
N THR A 57 3.46 -3.28 26.45
CA THR A 57 4.37 -2.72 25.43
C THR A 57 3.60 -2.30 24.18
N ILE A 58 2.62 -3.10 23.72
CA ILE A 58 1.80 -2.75 22.56
C ILE A 58 0.93 -1.52 22.86
N TYR A 59 0.23 -1.50 24.00
CA TYR A 59 -0.62 -0.34 24.36
C TYR A 59 0.20 0.94 24.53
N ALA A 60 1.41 0.86 25.05
CA ALA A 60 2.30 2.02 25.16
C ALA A 60 2.76 2.56 23.80
N ALA A 61 2.93 1.67 22.79
CA ALA A 61 3.42 2.06 21.47
C ALA A 61 2.31 2.46 20.49
N PHE A 62 1.10 1.85 20.58
CA PHE A 62 0.05 1.96 19.55
C PHE A 62 -1.31 2.43 20.09
N ASN A 63 -1.46 2.53 21.41
CA ASN A 63 -2.67 2.97 22.08
C ASN A 63 -3.89 2.03 21.87
N ASN A 64 -4.21 1.63 20.64
CA ASN A 64 -5.35 0.76 20.34
C ASN A 64 -5.16 -0.05 19.05
N LYS A 65 -6.06 -1.00 18.80
CA LYS A 65 -6.05 -1.90 17.64
C LYS A 65 -6.25 -1.15 16.31
N ALA A 66 -7.02 -0.05 16.30
CA ALA A 66 -7.24 0.74 15.10
C ALA A 66 -5.94 1.41 14.61
N THR A 67 -5.10 1.91 15.52
CA THR A 67 -3.77 2.44 15.16
C THR A 67 -2.90 1.36 14.52
N LEU A 68 -2.92 0.13 15.06
CA LEU A 68 -2.22 -1.00 14.45
C LEU A 68 -2.76 -1.35 13.07
N LEU A 69 -4.07 -1.22 12.84
CA LEU A 69 -4.67 -1.46 11.52
C LEU A 69 -4.13 -0.46 10.48
N HIS A 70 -4.04 0.83 10.84
CA HIS A 70 -3.45 1.85 9.97
C HIS A 70 -1.98 1.58 9.66
N GLU A 71 -1.16 1.29 10.67
CA GLU A 71 0.26 1.00 10.45
C GLU A 71 0.49 -0.29 9.66
N ALA A 72 -0.33 -1.31 9.88
CA ALA A 72 -0.32 -2.53 9.07
C ALA A 72 -0.69 -2.27 7.60
N TRP A 73 -1.56 -1.32 7.34
CA TRP A 73 -1.85 -0.87 5.99
C TRP A 73 -0.67 -0.15 5.36
N ASP A 74 -0.03 0.77 6.06
CA ASP A 74 1.10 1.56 5.55
C ASP A 74 2.26 0.66 5.10
N ILE A 75 2.64 -0.36 5.89
CA ILE A 75 3.65 -1.34 5.47
C ILE A 75 3.16 -2.24 4.34
N THR A 76 1.85 -2.50 4.24
CA THR A 76 1.28 -3.30 3.15
C THR A 76 1.37 -2.56 1.82
N VAL A 77 1.05 -1.27 1.79
CA VAL A 77 1.16 -0.43 0.60
C VAL A 77 2.62 -0.20 0.22
N GLY A 78 3.45 0.14 1.19
CA GLY A 78 4.89 0.36 0.98
C GLY A 78 5.63 -0.88 0.50
N GLY A 79 5.22 -2.05 0.96
CA GLY A 79 5.89 -3.33 0.70
C GLY A 79 7.07 -3.62 1.63
N ASP A 80 7.46 -2.65 2.44
CA ASP A 80 8.53 -2.73 3.44
C ASP A 80 8.28 -1.72 4.58
N ASP A 81 9.12 -1.72 5.59
CA ASP A 81 9.11 -0.81 6.73
C ASP A 81 10.12 0.37 6.59
N GLN A 82 10.50 0.71 5.35
CA GLN A 82 11.40 1.83 5.10
C GLN A 82 10.64 3.17 5.16
N ASP A 83 11.27 4.19 5.75
CA ASP A 83 10.75 5.56 5.82
C ASP A 83 10.89 6.29 4.45
N ILE A 84 10.56 5.61 3.35
CA ILE A 84 10.55 6.21 2.01
C ILE A 84 9.11 6.51 1.64
N VAL A 85 8.82 7.76 1.41
CA VAL A 85 7.49 8.19 0.97
C VAL A 85 7.16 7.53 -0.37
N PHE A 86 5.96 6.99 -0.49
CA PHE A 86 5.55 6.16 -1.64
C PHE A 86 5.88 6.79 -3.00
N HIS A 87 5.65 8.08 -3.17
CA HIS A 87 5.90 8.79 -4.44
C HIS A 87 7.38 9.14 -4.71
N GLU A 88 8.27 8.89 -3.74
CA GLU A 88 9.73 9.05 -3.86
C GLU A 88 10.43 7.71 -4.14
N ARG A 89 9.68 6.61 -4.19
CA ARG A 89 10.24 5.30 -4.50
C ARG A 89 10.80 5.27 -5.92
N PRO A 90 11.96 4.61 -6.15
CA PRO A 90 12.62 4.58 -7.46
C PRO A 90 11.69 4.10 -8.59
N GLU A 91 10.84 3.11 -8.32
CA GLU A 91 9.89 2.56 -9.28
C GLU A 91 8.83 3.58 -9.68
N VAL A 92 8.30 4.34 -8.70
CA VAL A 92 7.28 5.38 -8.94
C VAL A 92 7.90 6.55 -9.70
N LEU A 93 9.15 6.91 -9.35
CA LEU A 93 9.90 7.96 -10.07
C LEU A 93 10.19 7.54 -11.52
N ALA A 94 10.57 6.27 -11.76
CA ALA A 94 10.80 5.75 -13.10
C ALA A 94 9.54 5.82 -13.96
N ILE A 95 8.38 5.44 -13.42
CA ILE A 95 7.09 5.55 -14.09
C ILE A 95 6.78 7.02 -14.43
N ARG A 96 6.92 7.92 -13.45
CA ARG A 96 6.60 9.34 -13.63
C ARG A 96 7.49 10.03 -14.66
N ASN A 97 8.76 9.62 -14.77
CA ASN A 97 9.74 10.21 -15.68
C ASN A 97 9.70 9.62 -17.11
N GLU A 98 8.92 8.57 -17.37
CA GLU A 98 8.76 8.03 -18.74
C GLU A 98 7.94 9.01 -19.59
N PRO A 99 8.50 9.57 -20.68
CA PRO A 99 7.82 10.58 -21.51
C PRO A 99 6.77 9.99 -22.44
N ASP A 100 6.89 8.74 -22.87
CA ASP A 100 5.93 8.05 -23.72
C ASP A 100 4.78 7.53 -22.85
N LEU A 101 3.57 8.07 -23.03
CA LEU A 101 2.42 7.72 -22.21
C LEU A 101 2.05 6.24 -22.29
N ALA A 102 2.19 5.62 -23.47
CA ALA A 102 1.89 4.20 -23.63
C ALA A 102 2.85 3.34 -22.78
N LYS A 103 4.15 3.62 -22.83
CA LYS A 103 5.14 2.94 -22.00
C LYS A 103 4.91 3.21 -20.51
N ARG A 104 4.61 4.46 -20.14
CA ARG A 104 4.30 4.84 -18.76
C ARG A 104 3.14 4.04 -18.18
N LEU A 105 2.06 3.88 -18.96
CA LEU A 105 0.89 3.09 -18.55
C LEU A 105 1.21 1.59 -18.42
N MET A 106 2.05 1.04 -19.28
CA MET A 106 2.51 -0.34 -19.14
C MET A 106 3.36 -0.55 -17.88
N LEU A 107 4.28 0.36 -17.59
CA LEU A 107 5.07 0.35 -16.34
C LEU A 107 4.16 0.49 -15.11
N HIS A 108 3.18 1.39 -15.18
CA HIS A 108 2.24 1.60 -14.09
C HIS A 108 1.36 0.37 -13.86
N ALA A 109 0.91 -0.32 -14.91
CA ALA A 109 0.14 -1.56 -14.79
C ALA A 109 0.96 -2.69 -14.13
N ALA A 110 2.23 -2.83 -14.50
CA ALA A 110 3.14 -3.79 -13.85
C ALA A 110 3.33 -3.47 -12.35
N PHE A 111 3.58 -2.21 -12.02
CA PHE A 111 3.69 -1.73 -10.63
C PHE A 111 2.38 -1.93 -9.85
N SER A 112 1.23 -1.59 -10.45
CA SER A 112 -0.10 -1.80 -9.85
C SER A 112 -0.39 -3.27 -9.59
N THR A 113 0.07 -4.17 -10.47
CA THR A 113 -0.07 -5.63 -10.28
C THR A 113 0.72 -6.11 -9.04
N GLN A 114 1.97 -5.67 -8.90
CA GLN A 114 2.79 -6.00 -7.72
C GLN A 114 2.18 -5.44 -6.43
N THR A 115 1.66 -4.22 -6.49
CA THR A 115 0.97 -3.61 -5.36
C THR A 115 -0.31 -4.37 -5.03
N ALA A 116 -1.14 -4.69 -6.03
CA ALA A 116 -2.38 -5.43 -5.85
C ALA A 116 -2.17 -6.79 -5.17
N GLN A 117 -1.11 -7.51 -5.53
CA GLN A 117 -0.74 -8.77 -4.90
C GLN A 117 -0.53 -8.63 -3.38
N ARG A 118 0.04 -7.51 -2.93
CA ARG A 118 0.27 -7.24 -1.50
C ARG A 118 -0.98 -6.74 -0.79
N ILE A 119 -1.74 -5.84 -1.44
CA ILE A 119 -2.86 -5.17 -0.79
C ILE A 119 -4.16 -5.98 -0.81
N ALA A 120 -4.39 -6.83 -1.79
CA ALA A 120 -5.66 -7.52 -1.97
C ALA A 120 -6.10 -8.36 -0.75
N PRO A 121 -5.23 -9.15 -0.09
CA PRO A 121 -5.63 -9.89 1.11
C PRO A 121 -6.05 -8.95 2.26
N PHE A 122 -5.34 -7.84 2.44
CA PHE A 122 -5.67 -6.84 3.45
C PHE A 122 -6.96 -6.09 3.12
N GLN A 123 -7.14 -5.70 1.87
CA GLN A 123 -8.36 -5.06 1.38
C GLN A 123 -9.60 -5.94 1.64
N LEU A 124 -9.53 -7.22 1.29
CA LEU A 124 -10.60 -8.19 1.54
C LEU A 124 -10.93 -8.32 3.03
N MET A 125 -9.92 -8.39 3.88
CA MET A 125 -10.08 -8.47 5.32
C MET A 125 -10.79 -7.22 5.87
N VAL A 126 -10.36 -6.02 5.47
CA VAL A 126 -10.99 -4.76 5.89
C VAL A 126 -12.43 -4.67 5.38
N GLN A 127 -12.70 -4.99 4.11
CA GLN A 127 -14.05 -5.02 3.55
C GLN A 127 -14.98 -5.96 4.30
N SER A 128 -14.49 -7.15 4.65
CA SER A 128 -15.26 -8.14 5.42
C SER A 128 -15.63 -7.65 6.82
N ALA A 129 -14.77 -6.84 7.44
CA ALA A 129 -14.96 -6.31 8.79
C ALA A 129 -15.78 -5.00 8.82
N ALA A 130 -15.77 -4.22 7.74
CA ALA A 130 -16.32 -2.85 7.71
C ALA A 130 -17.83 -2.75 8.03
N GLY A 131 -18.60 -3.79 7.71
CA GLY A 131 -20.03 -3.83 8.04
C GLY A 131 -20.36 -3.98 9.53
N ALA A 132 -19.38 -4.45 10.34
CA ALA A 132 -19.58 -4.76 11.75
C ALA A 132 -18.66 -3.95 12.70
N ASP A 133 -17.63 -3.31 12.18
CA ASP A 133 -16.62 -2.60 12.99
C ASP A 133 -16.36 -1.19 12.44
N PRO A 134 -16.62 -0.14 13.21
CA PRO A 134 -16.43 1.25 12.77
C PRO A 134 -14.98 1.60 12.41
N ALA A 135 -13.98 0.98 13.07
CA ALA A 135 -12.57 1.24 12.73
C ALA A 135 -12.20 0.61 11.37
N ALA A 136 -12.74 -0.55 11.05
CA ALA A 136 -12.57 -1.16 9.74
C ALA A 136 -13.30 -0.35 8.65
N ALA A 137 -14.49 0.18 8.92
CA ALA A 137 -15.21 1.06 8.00
C ALA A 137 -14.41 2.33 7.71
N ALA A 138 -13.92 3.01 8.75
CA ALA A 138 -13.08 4.20 8.61
C ALA A 138 -11.78 3.90 7.85
N MET A 139 -11.17 2.73 8.07
CA MET A 139 -9.99 2.29 7.34
C MET A 139 -10.29 2.10 5.85
N LEU A 140 -11.43 1.51 5.51
CA LEU A 140 -11.83 1.30 4.11
C LEU A 140 -11.98 2.64 3.37
N GLU A 141 -12.59 3.63 4.00
CA GLU A 141 -12.71 5.00 3.47
C GLU A 141 -11.34 5.66 3.28
N GLU A 142 -10.45 5.51 4.28
CA GLU A 142 -9.08 6.04 4.21
C GLU A 142 -8.29 5.44 3.06
N MET A 143 -8.33 4.11 2.88
CA MET A 143 -7.71 3.41 1.77
C MET A 143 -8.17 3.95 0.41
N GLY A 144 -9.48 4.17 0.25
CA GLY A 144 -10.07 4.77 -0.95
C GLY A 144 -9.59 6.19 -1.20
N ARG A 145 -9.51 7.01 -0.15
CA ARG A 145 -9.05 8.40 -0.23
C ARG A 145 -7.57 8.50 -0.58
N GLN A 146 -6.70 7.72 0.07
CA GLN A 146 -5.26 7.68 -0.25
C GLN A 146 -5.02 7.27 -1.70
N ARG A 147 -5.73 6.24 -2.18
CA ARG A 147 -5.65 5.81 -3.56
C ARG A 147 -6.10 6.91 -4.52
N LEU A 148 -7.18 7.63 -4.22
CA LEU A 148 -7.66 8.74 -5.04
C LEU A 148 -6.62 9.85 -5.18
N VAL A 149 -5.94 10.21 -4.10
CA VAL A 149 -4.83 11.18 -4.13
C VAL A 149 -3.72 10.70 -5.06
N GLY A 150 -3.29 9.45 -4.96
CA GLY A 150 -2.27 8.88 -5.83
C GLY A 150 -2.67 8.90 -7.31
N MET A 151 -3.92 8.52 -7.61
CA MET A 151 -4.42 8.48 -9.00
C MET A 151 -4.64 9.89 -9.56
N THR A 152 -4.97 10.88 -8.73
CA THR A 152 -5.04 12.29 -9.15
C THR A 152 -3.66 12.78 -9.61
N VAL A 153 -2.61 12.52 -8.84
CA VAL A 153 -1.25 12.89 -9.24
C VAL A 153 -0.85 12.19 -10.55
N MET A 154 -1.16 10.89 -10.66
CA MET A 154 -0.82 10.11 -11.85
C MET A 154 -1.54 10.62 -13.11
N ALA A 155 -2.83 10.94 -13.03
CA ALA A 155 -3.60 11.47 -14.15
C ALA A 155 -3.09 12.86 -14.58
N ALA A 156 -2.77 13.74 -13.61
CA ALA A 156 -2.19 15.05 -13.90
C ALA A 156 -0.83 14.93 -14.61
N GLU A 157 0.03 14.00 -14.19
CA GLU A 157 1.31 13.74 -14.87
C GLU A 157 1.11 13.12 -16.27
N ALA A 158 0.08 12.28 -16.46
CA ALA A 158 -0.28 11.75 -17.77
C ALA A 158 -0.75 12.87 -18.71
N ALA A 159 -1.56 13.81 -18.23
CA ALA A 159 -2.06 14.94 -19.01
C ALA A 159 -0.91 15.85 -19.51
N LYS A 160 0.14 16.06 -18.71
CA LYS A 160 1.34 16.86 -19.10
C LYS A 160 2.07 16.31 -20.33
N THR A 161 1.91 15.03 -20.66
CA THR A 161 2.52 14.44 -21.87
C THR A 161 1.89 14.95 -23.17
N GLY A 162 0.69 15.55 -23.12
CA GLY A 162 -0.09 15.93 -24.29
C GLY A 162 -0.66 14.75 -25.10
N GLN A 163 -0.39 13.51 -24.66
CA GLN A 163 -0.79 12.27 -25.36
C GLN A 163 -2.10 11.68 -24.83
N LEU A 164 -2.67 12.24 -23.74
CA LEU A 164 -3.90 11.75 -23.13
C LEU A 164 -5.11 11.98 -24.06
N ALA A 165 -5.89 10.92 -24.33
CA ALA A 165 -7.05 10.95 -25.21
C ALA A 165 -8.36 11.35 -24.53
N VAL A 166 -8.41 11.20 -23.21
CA VAL A 166 -9.58 11.47 -22.35
C VAL A 166 -9.29 12.65 -21.41
N SER A 167 -10.27 13.06 -20.62
CA SER A 167 -10.03 14.05 -19.57
C SER A 167 -9.13 13.49 -18.46
N GLU A 168 -8.45 14.37 -17.75
CA GLU A 168 -7.67 14.01 -16.56
C GLU A 168 -8.54 13.34 -15.50
N GLU A 169 -9.75 13.83 -15.31
CA GLU A 169 -10.73 13.29 -14.37
C GLU A 169 -11.16 11.87 -14.75
N GLU A 170 -11.48 11.61 -16.00
CA GLU A 170 -11.85 10.28 -16.50
C GLU A 170 -10.67 9.29 -16.33
N CYS A 171 -9.45 9.70 -16.67
CA CYS A 171 -8.26 8.89 -16.49
C CYS A 171 -8.07 8.52 -15.02
N ARG A 172 -8.17 9.50 -14.09
CA ARG A 172 -8.10 9.31 -12.64
C ARG A 172 -9.12 8.28 -12.17
N ASP A 173 -10.39 8.49 -12.49
CA ASP A 173 -11.51 7.72 -11.94
C ASP A 173 -11.50 6.27 -12.43
N VAL A 174 -11.18 6.06 -13.71
CA VAL A 174 -11.08 4.71 -14.28
C VAL A 174 -9.91 3.94 -13.65
N ILE A 175 -8.73 4.54 -13.54
CA ILE A 175 -7.59 3.85 -12.91
C ILE A 175 -7.85 3.63 -11.40
N TRP A 176 -8.41 4.61 -10.72
CA TRP A 176 -8.80 4.45 -9.31
C TRP A 176 -9.72 3.25 -9.09
N SER A 177 -10.72 3.07 -9.96
CA SER A 177 -11.67 1.96 -9.85
C SER A 177 -11.05 0.58 -10.09
N MET A 178 -9.88 0.51 -10.73
CA MET A 178 -9.21 -0.75 -11.09
C MET A 178 -8.02 -1.11 -10.22
N THR A 179 -7.61 -0.24 -9.29
CA THR A 179 -6.36 -0.39 -8.53
C THR A 179 -6.54 -0.65 -7.04
N ASP A 180 -7.74 -1.08 -6.61
CA ASP A 180 -8.03 -1.47 -5.24
C ASP A 180 -7.57 -2.90 -4.86
N GLY A 181 -6.99 -3.63 -5.80
CA GLY A 181 -6.60 -5.03 -5.64
C GLY A 181 -7.70 -6.04 -5.93
N MET A 182 -8.97 -5.62 -6.00
CA MET A 182 -10.09 -6.55 -6.17
C MET A 182 -10.18 -7.12 -7.58
N LEU A 183 -9.88 -6.32 -8.60
CA LEU A 183 -9.81 -6.80 -9.98
C LEU A 183 -8.70 -7.84 -10.15
N TRP A 184 -7.54 -7.58 -9.55
CA TRP A 184 -6.43 -8.54 -9.50
C TRP A 184 -6.85 -9.83 -8.79
N HIS A 185 -7.46 -9.74 -7.60
CA HIS A 185 -7.94 -10.89 -6.85
C HIS A 185 -8.86 -11.78 -7.68
N ARG A 186 -9.86 -11.20 -8.34
CA ARG A 186 -10.81 -11.93 -9.18
C ARG A 186 -10.14 -12.63 -10.36
N LEU A 187 -9.23 -11.95 -11.06
CA LEU A 187 -8.62 -12.52 -12.27
C LEU A 187 -7.46 -13.47 -11.95
N VAL A 188 -6.63 -13.14 -10.97
CA VAL A 188 -5.47 -13.98 -10.62
C VAL A 188 -5.87 -15.10 -9.66
N ASN A 189 -6.47 -14.77 -8.49
CA ASN A 189 -6.75 -15.81 -7.49
C ASN A 189 -7.97 -16.67 -7.84
N GLU A 190 -9.06 -16.09 -8.35
CA GLU A 190 -10.28 -16.86 -8.63
C GLU A 190 -10.29 -17.46 -10.04
N ARG A 191 -9.70 -16.76 -11.04
CA ARG A 191 -9.69 -17.20 -12.44
C ARG A 191 -8.38 -17.82 -12.91
N GLY A 192 -7.35 -17.87 -12.04
CA GLY A 192 -6.08 -18.52 -12.32
C GLY A 192 -5.20 -17.83 -13.36
N TRP A 193 -5.34 -16.50 -13.54
CA TRP A 193 -4.39 -15.77 -14.38
C TRP A 193 -3.03 -15.68 -13.69
N THR A 194 -1.96 -15.59 -14.49
CA THR A 194 -0.66 -15.21 -13.93
C THR A 194 -0.57 -13.70 -13.71
N ASN A 195 0.33 -13.26 -12.83
CA ASN A 195 0.58 -11.82 -12.61
C ASN A 195 1.04 -11.12 -13.90
N GLU A 196 1.85 -11.78 -14.71
CA GLU A 196 2.35 -11.25 -15.98
C GLU A 196 1.19 -11.03 -16.97
N ARG A 197 0.30 -12.01 -17.09
CA ARG A 197 -0.89 -11.90 -17.94
C ARG A 197 -1.80 -10.75 -17.49
N PHE A 198 -1.99 -10.61 -16.18
CA PHE A 198 -2.80 -9.53 -15.63
C PHE A 198 -2.17 -8.16 -15.89
N ALA A 199 -0.88 -7.99 -15.62
CA ALA A 199 -0.15 -6.75 -15.85
C ALA A 199 -0.18 -6.32 -17.33
N GLU A 200 0.09 -7.26 -18.23
CA GLU A 200 0.08 -7.00 -19.67
C GLU A 200 -1.32 -6.63 -20.17
N TRP A 201 -2.35 -7.35 -19.74
CA TRP A 201 -3.72 -7.06 -20.10
C TRP A 201 -4.16 -5.69 -19.58
N LEU A 202 -3.89 -5.37 -18.33
CA LEU A 202 -4.24 -4.10 -17.70
C LEU A 202 -3.56 -2.94 -18.42
N GLY A 203 -2.27 -3.06 -18.69
CA GLY A 203 -1.51 -2.04 -19.41
C GLY A 203 -2.01 -1.80 -20.82
N ARG A 204 -2.27 -2.85 -21.61
CA ARG A 204 -2.86 -2.73 -22.95
C ARG A 204 -4.24 -2.07 -22.92
N MET A 205 -5.06 -2.43 -21.94
CA MET A 205 -6.38 -1.82 -21.76
C MET A 205 -6.26 -0.31 -21.49
N TRP A 206 -5.38 0.10 -20.57
CA TRP A 206 -5.15 1.51 -20.28
C TRP A 206 -4.57 2.27 -21.47
N VAL A 207 -3.63 1.67 -22.21
CA VAL A 207 -3.11 2.27 -23.44
C VAL A 207 -4.21 2.49 -24.46
N HIS A 208 -5.07 1.49 -24.67
CA HIS A 208 -6.20 1.60 -25.59
C HIS A 208 -7.21 2.69 -25.20
N LEU A 209 -7.49 2.81 -23.92
CA LEU A 209 -8.46 3.79 -23.40
C LEU A 209 -7.91 5.21 -23.38
N PHE A 210 -6.63 5.38 -23.03
CA PHE A 210 -6.10 6.68 -22.62
C PHE A 210 -5.12 7.31 -23.60
N VAL A 211 -4.56 6.56 -24.55
CA VAL A 211 -3.55 7.12 -25.46
C VAL A 211 -4.15 7.50 -26.81
N ARG A 212 -3.89 8.74 -27.23
CA ARG A 212 -4.31 9.18 -28.58
C ARG A 212 -3.65 8.32 -29.65
N PRO A 213 -4.41 7.83 -30.65
CA PRO A 213 -3.81 7.16 -31.80
C PRO A 213 -2.79 8.09 -32.46
N ARG A 214 -1.60 7.55 -32.78
CA ARG A 214 -0.64 8.31 -33.61
C ARG A 214 -1.28 8.56 -34.96
N ARG A 215 -1.44 9.83 -35.34
CA ARG A 215 -1.79 10.16 -36.72
C ARG A 215 -0.59 9.73 -37.57
N GLY A 216 -0.82 8.74 -38.45
CA GLY A 216 0.13 8.33 -39.47
C GLY A 216 0.42 9.45 -40.46
#